data_c8e1fe691642b0f8f27f51f81a9704af
#
_entry.id   c8e1fe691642b0f8f27f51f81a9704af
#
_cell.length_a   1.000
_cell.length_b   1.000
_cell.length_c   1.000
_cell.angle_alpha   90.00
_cell.angle_beta   90.00
_cell.angle_gamma   90.00
#
_symmetry.space_group_name_H-M   'P 1'
#
loop_
_entity.id
_entity.type
_entity.pdbx_description
1 polymer ?
#
loop_
_entity_poly.entity_id
_entity_poly.type
_entity_poly.pdbx_seq_one_letter_code
_entity_poly.pdbx_strand_id
1 'polypeptide(L)'
;MQTLWDDRYALRTISMKGSAIRELLKVTQMPDVISFAGGMPAPEIFPVEEFKEACIRVLDEHGSEALQYGTTDGYLPLREMISRHTNQYGIKVTADNIMITNGSQQALDLLGKIFINPGDRVLVESPTYLGALQAWNTYNAQYVTVPSDDDGIQIDKLEMALRTGPKFMYVLPNFQNPTGVTLPLERRERLVELADRYGVPIIEDDPYGQLRFEGKHIPTVEYLDDQLHGNGTSYHGNVIYLSTFSKILAPGIRLAWVVATPEIIQKLVTAKQGADLHTSTFNQIVAYEVSRKGFLDEHIKRINSVYKERRDIMLEELEKNMPEGVKWTKPLGGLFLWVSLPEICNSKELLIKAVEKKVAFVPGESFYPNGGGLNTMRLNFSNAQPDMIRIGIRRLAETIKESIC
;
A
#
# COMPACT_ATOMS: atom_id res chain seq x y z
N MET A 1 -4.14 -16.48 34.92
CA MET A 1 -4.99 -15.72 35.85
C MET A 1 -5.92 -14.88 35.02
N GLN A 2 -7.23 -15.04 35.20
CA GLN A 2 -8.23 -14.18 34.59
C GLN A 2 -8.16 -12.81 35.28
N THR A 3 -8.07 -11.76 34.51
CA THR A 3 -7.98 -10.38 35.02
C THR A 3 -9.35 -9.71 35.01
N LEU A 4 -9.53 -8.63 35.78
CA LEU A 4 -10.77 -7.83 35.74
C LEU A 4 -11.13 -7.35 34.32
N TRP A 5 -10.15 -7.23 33.45
CA TRP A 5 -10.30 -6.71 32.09
C TRP A 5 -10.83 -7.74 31.11
N ASP A 6 -10.62 -9.05 31.34
CA ASP A 6 -10.98 -10.12 30.40
C ASP A 6 -12.47 -10.14 30.09
N ASP A 7 -13.33 -9.82 31.06
CA ASP A 7 -14.78 -9.73 30.90
C ASP A 7 -15.24 -8.36 30.36
N ARG A 8 -14.33 -7.40 30.14
CA ARG A 8 -14.62 -6.04 29.69
C ARG A 8 -14.24 -5.75 28.25
N TYR A 9 -13.40 -6.59 27.65
CA TYR A 9 -13.00 -6.39 26.26
C TYR A 9 -14.16 -6.57 25.29
N ALA A 10 -14.22 -5.70 24.28
CA ALA A 10 -15.19 -5.84 23.19
C ALA A 10 -14.89 -7.12 22.39
N LEU A 11 -15.93 -7.81 21.90
CA LEU A 11 -15.78 -9.06 21.12
C LEU A 11 -14.83 -8.92 19.94
N ARG A 12 -14.77 -7.74 19.31
CA ARG A 12 -13.86 -7.46 18.19
C ARG A 12 -12.38 -7.59 18.56
N THR A 13 -12.00 -7.49 19.83
CA THR A 13 -10.59 -7.64 20.26
C THR A 13 -10.08 -9.08 20.10
N ILE A 14 -10.97 -10.06 20.01
CA ILE A 14 -10.62 -11.47 19.77
C ILE A 14 -10.02 -11.64 18.37
N SER A 15 -10.53 -10.89 17.39
CA SER A 15 -10.04 -10.91 16.00
C SER A 15 -8.80 -10.00 15.76
N MET A 16 -8.49 -9.11 16.71
CA MET A 16 -7.33 -8.23 16.62
C MET A 16 -6.04 -9.01 16.92
N LYS A 17 -5.32 -9.35 15.86
CA LYS A 17 -4.00 -9.98 15.96
C LYS A 17 -2.91 -8.95 15.73
N GLY A 18 -1.79 -9.06 16.45
CA GLY A 18 -0.59 -8.28 16.17
C GLY A 18 -0.12 -8.48 14.72
N SER A 19 0.54 -7.46 14.15
CA SER A 19 1.09 -7.59 12.80
C SER A 19 2.23 -8.60 12.77
N ALA A 20 2.09 -9.68 12.00
CA ALA A 20 3.16 -10.66 11.76
C ALA A 20 4.44 -9.96 11.24
N ILE A 21 4.30 -8.93 10.40
CA ILE A 21 5.43 -8.12 9.93
C ILE A 21 6.11 -7.37 11.08
N ARG A 22 5.35 -6.82 12.05
CA ARG A 22 5.95 -6.12 13.21
C ARG A 22 6.71 -7.04 14.15
N GLU A 23 6.24 -8.25 14.33
CA GLU A 23 6.98 -9.28 15.08
C GLU A 23 8.31 -9.61 14.39
N LEU A 24 8.29 -9.77 13.07
CA LEU A 24 9.48 -9.97 12.24
C LEU A 24 10.40 -8.75 12.25
N LEU A 25 9.86 -7.53 12.28
CA LEU A 25 10.67 -6.30 12.35
C LEU A 25 11.49 -6.22 13.64
N LYS A 26 11.07 -6.84 14.75
CA LYS A 26 11.91 -6.93 15.95
C LYS A 26 13.19 -7.75 15.70
N VAL A 27 13.09 -8.81 14.91
CA VAL A 27 14.25 -9.63 14.52
C VAL A 27 15.15 -8.87 13.54
N THR A 28 14.57 -8.08 12.65
CA THR A 28 15.31 -7.29 11.64
C THR A 28 15.99 -6.03 12.21
N GLN A 29 15.71 -5.65 13.46
CA GLN A 29 16.41 -4.58 14.17
C GLN A 29 17.77 -5.02 14.72
N MET A 30 18.13 -6.31 14.61
CA MET A 30 19.47 -6.77 14.96
C MET A 30 20.50 -6.15 13.99
N PRO A 31 21.57 -5.52 14.46
CA PRO A 31 22.46 -4.69 13.64
C PRO A 31 23.14 -5.43 12.48
N ASP A 32 23.22 -6.77 12.55
CA ASP A 32 23.92 -7.59 11.54
C ASP A 32 22.98 -8.26 10.53
N VAL A 33 21.65 -8.04 10.63
CA VAL A 33 20.66 -8.69 9.76
C VAL A 33 20.33 -7.80 8.56
N ILE A 34 20.58 -8.30 7.37
CA ILE A 34 20.15 -7.66 6.12
C ILE A 34 18.65 -7.91 5.96
N SER A 35 17.85 -6.85 6.03
CA SER A 35 16.40 -6.98 6.00
C SER A 35 15.82 -6.63 4.63
N PHE A 36 15.21 -7.62 3.99
CA PHE A 36 14.30 -7.45 2.86
C PHE A 36 12.82 -7.54 3.29
N ALA A 37 12.54 -7.53 4.60
CA ALA A 37 11.18 -7.74 5.13
C ALA A 37 10.35 -6.46 5.16
N GLY A 38 10.91 -5.33 5.58
CA GLY A 38 10.19 -4.06 5.74
C GLY A 38 9.74 -3.46 4.41
N GLY A 39 8.59 -2.80 4.40
CA GLY A 39 8.15 -1.95 3.28
C GLY A 39 8.63 -0.50 3.44
N MET A 40 9.85 -0.30 3.90
CA MET A 40 10.39 1.02 4.22
C MET A 40 11.08 1.65 3.00
N PRO A 41 10.81 2.93 2.71
CA PRO A 41 11.61 3.72 1.79
C PRO A 41 13.07 3.84 2.26
N ALA A 42 13.96 4.18 1.34
CA ALA A 42 15.37 4.48 1.61
C ALA A 42 15.51 5.76 2.45
N PRO A 43 16.06 5.73 3.66
CA PRO A 43 16.11 6.92 4.52
C PRO A 43 17.07 8.01 4.00
N GLU A 44 18.09 7.65 3.26
CA GLU A 44 19.09 8.58 2.72
C GLU A 44 18.58 9.46 1.57
N ILE A 45 17.40 9.14 1.02
CA ILE A 45 16.77 9.99 -0.01
C ILE A 45 15.68 10.90 0.56
N PHE A 46 15.39 10.86 1.85
CA PHE A 46 14.43 11.81 2.43
C PHE A 46 14.92 13.26 2.29
N PRO A 47 14.04 14.19 1.90
CA PRO A 47 14.40 15.59 1.68
C PRO A 47 14.48 16.37 3.00
N VAL A 48 15.47 16.02 3.85
CA VAL A 48 15.59 16.53 5.22
C VAL A 48 15.79 18.04 5.26
N GLU A 49 16.65 18.59 4.38
CA GLU A 49 16.91 20.04 4.37
C GLU A 49 15.68 20.84 3.89
N GLU A 50 14.97 20.33 2.89
CA GLU A 50 13.73 20.93 2.40
C GLU A 50 12.64 20.92 3.48
N PHE A 51 12.54 19.84 4.26
CA PHE A 51 11.65 19.79 5.41
C PHE A 51 12.03 20.78 6.49
N LYS A 52 13.31 20.90 6.82
CA LYS A 52 13.82 21.87 7.81
C LYS A 52 13.49 23.31 7.41
N GLU A 53 13.78 23.69 6.16
CA GLU A 53 13.45 25.00 5.64
C GLU A 53 11.94 25.27 5.64
N ALA A 54 11.15 24.28 5.24
CA ALA A 54 9.68 24.39 5.25
C ALA A 54 9.13 24.54 6.67
N CYS A 55 9.64 23.76 7.64
CA CYS A 55 9.23 23.90 9.05
C CYS A 55 9.50 25.29 9.60
N ILE A 56 10.68 25.87 9.34
CA ILE A 56 11.04 27.23 9.77
C ILE A 56 10.05 28.23 9.13
N ARG A 57 9.89 28.19 7.81
CA ARG A 57 8.99 29.08 7.07
C ARG A 57 7.55 29.00 7.56
N VAL A 58 7.03 27.77 7.78
CA VAL A 58 5.66 27.56 8.27
C VAL A 58 5.47 28.17 9.65
N LEU A 59 6.44 28.04 10.55
CA LEU A 59 6.35 28.63 11.88
C LEU A 59 6.45 30.15 11.85
N ASP A 60 7.28 30.71 10.98
CA ASP A 60 7.46 32.15 10.84
C ASP A 60 6.24 32.82 10.17
N GLU A 61 5.71 32.23 9.10
CA GLU A 61 4.67 32.85 8.26
C GLU A 61 3.24 32.42 8.66
N HIS A 62 3.06 31.20 9.16
CA HIS A 62 1.77 30.52 9.41
C HIS A 62 1.69 29.91 10.82
N GLY A 63 2.57 30.27 11.77
CA GLY A 63 2.72 29.58 13.05
C GLY A 63 1.42 29.42 13.84
N SER A 64 0.61 30.46 13.94
CA SER A 64 -0.67 30.42 14.68
C SER A 64 -1.69 29.48 13.99
N GLU A 65 -1.76 29.45 12.67
CA GLU A 65 -2.63 28.56 11.90
C GLU A 65 -2.13 27.11 11.99
N ALA A 66 -0.83 26.89 11.81
CA ALA A 66 -0.22 25.57 11.80
C ALA A 66 -0.32 24.83 13.14
N LEU A 67 -0.36 25.58 14.25
CA LEU A 67 -0.47 25.04 15.61
C LEU A 67 -1.91 25.00 16.15
N GLN A 68 -2.89 25.48 15.38
CA GLN A 68 -4.31 25.45 15.75
C GLN A 68 -5.01 24.19 15.20
N TYR A 69 -6.18 23.89 15.73
CA TYR A 69 -7.09 22.92 15.13
C TYR A 69 -7.44 23.29 13.70
N GLY A 70 -7.50 22.27 12.82
CA GLY A 70 -7.88 22.42 11.42
C GLY A 70 -9.21 21.74 11.09
N THR A 71 -9.58 21.77 9.82
CA THR A 71 -10.76 21.08 9.32
C THR A 71 -10.50 19.56 9.20
N THR A 72 -11.53 18.76 9.39
CA THR A 72 -11.43 17.29 9.36
C THR A 72 -11.06 16.76 7.98
N ASP A 73 -11.57 17.38 6.93
CA ASP A 73 -11.27 17.05 5.53
C ASP A 73 -9.84 17.42 5.12
N GLY A 74 -9.21 18.34 5.85
CA GLY A 74 -7.80 18.69 5.70
C GLY A 74 -7.57 20.09 5.12
N TYR A 75 -6.30 20.51 5.14
CA TYR A 75 -5.82 21.83 4.71
C TYR A 75 -6.14 22.06 3.22
N LEU A 76 -6.95 23.08 2.93
CA LEU A 76 -7.49 23.35 1.59
C LEU A 76 -6.39 23.50 0.51
N PRO A 77 -5.29 24.26 0.72
CA PRO A 77 -4.26 24.36 -0.31
C PRO A 77 -3.57 23.03 -0.64
N LEU A 78 -3.45 22.12 0.33
CA LEU A 78 -2.92 20.76 0.08
C LEU A 78 -3.91 19.94 -0.73
N ARG A 79 -5.20 19.97 -0.40
CA ARG A 79 -6.26 19.29 -1.18
C ARG A 79 -6.34 19.80 -2.62
N GLU A 80 -6.25 21.12 -2.83
CA GLU A 80 -6.18 21.71 -4.17
C GLU A 80 -4.92 21.30 -4.94
N MET A 81 -3.77 21.18 -4.26
CA MET A 81 -2.55 20.69 -4.90
C MET A 81 -2.70 19.23 -5.33
N ILE A 82 -3.27 18.38 -4.49
CA ILE A 82 -3.56 16.97 -4.81
C ILE A 82 -4.55 16.90 -5.97
N SER A 83 -5.63 17.72 -5.97
CA SER A 83 -6.58 17.81 -7.08
C SER A 83 -5.89 18.13 -8.41
N ARG A 84 -5.03 19.15 -8.43
CA ARG A 84 -4.25 19.49 -9.64
C ARG A 84 -3.35 18.36 -10.10
N HIS A 85 -2.70 17.66 -9.16
CA HIS A 85 -1.84 16.53 -9.48
C HIS A 85 -2.65 15.36 -10.05
N THR A 86 -3.79 15.02 -9.45
CA THR A 86 -4.69 13.96 -9.93
C THR A 86 -5.26 14.29 -11.31
N ASN A 87 -5.65 15.56 -11.53
CA ASN A 87 -6.19 16.02 -12.81
C ASN A 87 -5.21 15.93 -13.98
N GLN A 88 -3.89 15.89 -13.73
CA GLN A 88 -2.89 15.65 -14.79
C GLN A 88 -3.03 14.26 -15.42
N TYR A 89 -3.62 13.32 -14.71
CA TYR A 89 -3.91 11.97 -15.19
C TYR A 89 -5.30 11.83 -15.81
N GLY A 90 -6.01 12.95 -16.02
CA GLY A 90 -7.28 13.03 -16.73
C GLY A 90 -8.54 12.90 -15.87
N ILE A 91 -8.39 12.71 -14.56
CA ILE A 91 -9.51 12.60 -13.62
C ILE A 91 -9.95 14.02 -13.20
N LYS A 92 -11.26 14.29 -13.25
CA LYS A 92 -11.80 15.60 -12.88
C LYS A 92 -12.23 15.64 -11.43
N VAL A 93 -11.27 15.89 -10.52
CA VAL A 93 -11.53 16.02 -9.09
C VAL A 93 -11.32 17.47 -8.63
N THR A 94 -12.09 17.86 -7.63
CA THR A 94 -11.95 19.12 -6.90
C THR A 94 -11.50 18.85 -5.46
N ALA A 95 -11.24 19.89 -4.68
CA ALA A 95 -10.94 19.72 -3.26
C ALA A 95 -12.06 18.99 -2.49
N ASP A 96 -13.33 19.12 -2.92
CA ASP A 96 -14.49 18.48 -2.27
C ASP A 96 -14.53 16.96 -2.48
N ASN A 97 -13.76 16.45 -3.44
CA ASN A 97 -13.56 15.02 -3.65
C ASN A 97 -12.43 14.45 -2.79
N ILE A 98 -11.72 15.26 -1.98
CA ILE A 98 -10.48 14.86 -1.33
C ILE A 98 -10.58 15.02 0.18
N MET A 99 -10.15 13.99 0.93
CA MET A 99 -9.95 14.04 2.37
C MET A 99 -8.52 13.59 2.72
N ILE A 100 -7.85 14.35 3.58
CA ILE A 100 -6.53 14.01 4.13
C ILE A 100 -6.68 13.08 5.33
N THR A 101 -5.82 12.06 5.40
CA THR A 101 -5.81 11.06 6.48
C THR A 101 -4.42 10.87 7.09
N ASN A 102 -4.37 10.31 8.30
CA ASN A 102 -3.13 9.93 8.99
C ASN A 102 -2.51 8.66 8.38
N GLY A 103 -2.10 8.77 7.10
CA GLY A 103 -1.64 7.66 6.26
C GLY A 103 -2.80 6.80 5.76
N SER A 104 -2.55 5.99 4.72
CA SER A 104 -3.57 5.11 4.12
C SER A 104 -4.17 4.11 5.11
N GLN A 105 -3.45 3.75 6.18
CA GLN A 105 -3.97 2.85 7.20
C GLN A 105 -5.22 3.42 7.89
N GLN A 106 -5.27 4.75 8.14
CA GLN A 106 -6.48 5.37 8.65
C GLN A 106 -7.59 5.40 7.61
N ALA A 107 -7.28 5.64 6.35
CA ALA A 107 -8.28 5.58 5.28
C ALA A 107 -8.93 4.19 5.21
N LEU A 108 -8.12 3.12 5.24
CA LEU A 108 -8.63 1.74 5.27
C LEU A 108 -9.50 1.45 6.49
N ASP A 109 -9.10 1.92 7.68
CA ASP A 109 -9.90 1.78 8.90
C ASP A 109 -11.26 2.51 8.80
N LEU A 110 -11.24 3.77 8.34
CA LEU A 110 -12.45 4.57 8.15
C LEU A 110 -13.40 3.95 7.11
N LEU A 111 -12.86 3.41 6.02
CA LEU A 111 -13.66 2.68 5.02
C LEU A 111 -14.28 1.42 5.63
N GLY A 112 -13.53 0.66 6.42
CA GLY A 112 -14.08 -0.45 7.19
C GLY A 112 -15.21 0.00 8.10
N LYS A 113 -15.04 1.12 8.80
CA LYS A 113 -16.01 1.68 9.75
C LYS A 113 -17.33 2.10 9.09
N ILE A 114 -17.29 2.65 7.86
CA ILE A 114 -18.50 3.12 7.18
C ILE A 114 -19.20 2.06 6.32
N PHE A 115 -18.48 0.99 5.89
CA PHE A 115 -19.02 0.01 4.96
C PHE A 115 -19.25 -1.38 5.55
N ILE A 116 -18.50 -1.80 6.58
CA ILE A 116 -18.48 -3.20 7.03
C ILE A 116 -19.30 -3.38 8.30
N ASN A 117 -20.33 -4.22 8.22
CA ASN A 117 -20.94 -4.84 9.39
C ASN A 117 -20.29 -6.22 9.65
N PRO A 118 -20.32 -6.73 10.90
CA PRO A 118 -19.81 -8.07 11.20
C PRO A 118 -20.41 -9.14 10.27
N GLY A 119 -19.56 -9.90 9.59
CA GLY A 119 -19.95 -10.94 8.65
C GLY A 119 -20.14 -10.49 7.19
N ASP A 120 -20.06 -9.19 6.91
CA ASP A 120 -20.10 -8.69 5.53
C ASP A 120 -18.88 -9.18 4.75
N ARG A 121 -19.09 -9.44 3.46
CA ARG A 121 -18.05 -9.92 2.55
C ARG A 121 -17.28 -8.76 1.93
N VAL A 122 -15.96 -8.90 1.90
CA VAL A 122 -15.04 -8.01 1.20
C VAL A 122 -14.27 -8.83 0.17
N LEU A 123 -14.28 -8.39 -1.10
CA LEU A 123 -13.55 -9.05 -2.16
C LEU A 123 -12.12 -8.50 -2.22
N VAL A 124 -11.13 -9.39 -2.22
CA VAL A 124 -9.70 -9.04 -2.27
C VAL A 124 -8.94 -9.94 -3.23
N GLU A 125 -7.81 -9.44 -3.70
CA GLU A 125 -6.82 -10.26 -4.41
C GLU A 125 -6.24 -11.35 -3.49
N SER A 126 -5.71 -12.42 -4.06
CA SER A 126 -4.99 -13.46 -3.31
C SER A 126 -3.67 -13.77 -4.02
N PRO A 127 -2.52 -13.31 -3.48
CA PRO A 127 -2.33 -12.58 -2.21
C PRO A 127 -2.77 -11.11 -2.26
N THR A 128 -2.94 -10.48 -1.06
CA THR A 128 -3.31 -9.06 -0.91
C THR A 128 -2.56 -8.37 0.22
N TYR A 129 -2.73 -7.05 0.33
CA TYR A 129 -2.04 -6.23 1.33
C TYR A 129 -2.50 -6.53 2.77
N LEU A 130 -1.55 -6.96 3.58
CA LEU A 130 -1.79 -7.31 4.99
C LEU A 130 -2.38 -6.15 5.81
N GLY A 131 -2.02 -4.90 5.52
CA GLY A 131 -2.52 -3.74 6.26
C GLY A 131 -4.03 -3.52 6.08
N ALA A 132 -4.58 -3.82 4.91
CA ALA A 132 -6.02 -3.79 4.65
C ALA A 132 -6.73 -4.90 5.45
N LEU A 133 -6.20 -6.12 5.41
CA LEU A 133 -6.73 -7.24 6.20
C LEU A 133 -6.75 -6.90 7.70
N GLN A 134 -5.66 -6.31 8.22
CA GLN A 134 -5.59 -5.91 9.63
C GLN A 134 -6.61 -4.84 10.01
N ALA A 135 -6.87 -3.86 9.15
CA ALA A 135 -7.89 -2.85 9.38
C ALA A 135 -9.29 -3.49 9.45
N TRP A 136 -9.63 -4.35 8.50
CA TRP A 136 -10.99 -4.89 8.35
C TRP A 136 -11.29 -6.10 9.22
N ASN A 137 -10.29 -6.83 9.68
CA ASN A 137 -10.47 -7.87 10.70
C ASN A 137 -11.08 -7.31 11.98
N THR A 138 -10.86 -6.03 12.30
CA THR A 138 -11.46 -5.37 13.48
C THR A 138 -12.96 -5.21 13.35
N TYR A 139 -13.48 -5.24 12.12
CA TYR A 139 -14.92 -5.17 11.78
C TYR A 139 -15.53 -6.55 11.50
N ASN A 140 -14.75 -7.64 11.71
CA ASN A 140 -15.15 -9.02 11.43
C ASN A 140 -15.59 -9.25 9.97
N ALA A 141 -14.87 -8.65 9.02
CA ALA A 141 -15.05 -8.88 7.60
C ALA A 141 -14.77 -10.34 7.23
N GLN A 142 -15.53 -10.86 6.26
CA GLN A 142 -15.27 -12.14 5.62
C GLN A 142 -14.67 -11.90 4.24
N TYR A 143 -13.59 -12.61 3.89
CA TYR A 143 -12.91 -12.37 2.63
C TYR A 143 -13.35 -13.35 1.55
N VAL A 144 -13.80 -12.79 0.42
CA VAL A 144 -13.94 -13.48 -0.85
C VAL A 144 -12.67 -13.20 -1.65
N THR A 145 -11.93 -14.22 -2.02
CA THR A 145 -10.64 -14.07 -2.68
C THR A 145 -10.70 -14.41 -4.17
N VAL A 146 -10.00 -13.61 -4.97
CA VAL A 146 -9.74 -13.92 -6.38
C VAL A 146 -8.23 -14.12 -6.55
N PRO A 147 -7.77 -15.27 -7.09
CA PRO A 147 -6.35 -15.50 -7.27
C PRO A 147 -5.74 -14.55 -8.29
N SER A 148 -4.45 -14.26 -8.10
CA SER A 148 -3.63 -13.48 -9.02
C SER A 148 -2.63 -14.37 -9.74
N ASP A 149 -2.24 -13.95 -10.96
CA ASP A 149 -1.16 -14.52 -11.76
C ASP A 149 -0.08 -13.44 -12.02
N ASP A 150 0.78 -13.65 -13.01
CA ASP A 150 1.86 -12.74 -13.37
C ASP A 150 1.37 -11.37 -13.90
N ASP A 151 0.09 -11.27 -14.27
CA ASP A 151 -0.59 -10.04 -14.71
C ASP A 151 -1.61 -9.51 -13.67
N GLY A 152 -1.59 -10.00 -12.43
CA GLY A 152 -2.45 -9.58 -11.34
C GLY A 152 -3.75 -10.39 -11.23
N ILE A 153 -4.82 -9.79 -10.74
CA ILE A 153 -6.09 -10.46 -10.48
C ILE A 153 -6.65 -11.16 -11.74
N GLN A 154 -7.05 -12.43 -11.59
CA GLN A 154 -7.60 -13.25 -12.68
C GLN A 154 -9.05 -12.85 -12.97
N ILE A 155 -9.27 -12.15 -14.07
CA ILE A 155 -10.57 -11.57 -14.45
C ILE A 155 -11.63 -12.67 -14.75
N ASP A 156 -11.23 -13.81 -15.28
CA ASP A 156 -12.11 -14.96 -15.52
C ASP A 156 -12.77 -15.51 -14.25
N LYS A 157 -12.10 -15.35 -13.09
CA LYS A 157 -12.60 -15.79 -11.78
C LYS A 157 -13.32 -14.69 -11.01
N LEU A 158 -13.14 -13.43 -11.42
CA LEU A 158 -13.69 -12.26 -10.73
C LEU A 158 -15.22 -12.26 -10.73
N GLU A 159 -15.84 -12.60 -11.86
CA GLU A 159 -17.30 -12.57 -12.00
C GLU A 159 -18.02 -13.50 -10.98
N MET A 160 -17.48 -14.69 -10.74
CA MET A 160 -18.02 -15.61 -9.75
C MET A 160 -17.91 -15.05 -8.31
N ALA A 161 -16.83 -14.37 -8.01
CA ALA A 161 -16.63 -13.72 -6.73
C ALA A 161 -17.60 -12.53 -6.53
N LEU A 162 -17.82 -11.70 -7.55
CA LEU A 162 -18.77 -10.59 -7.53
C LEU A 162 -20.22 -11.03 -7.29
N ARG A 163 -20.62 -12.18 -7.85
CA ARG A 163 -21.97 -12.79 -7.62
C ARG A 163 -22.25 -13.11 -6.15
N THR A 164 -21.22 -13.18 -5.30
CA THR A 164 -21.41 -13.39 -3.86
C THR A 164 -21.93 -12.14 -3.12
N GLY A 165 -22.02 -10.99 -3.78
CA GLY A 165 -22.48 -9.72 -3.26
C GLY A 165 -21.55 -9.11 -2.20
N PRO A 166 -20.24 -8.93 -2.47
CA PRO A 166 -19.35 -8.28 -1.53
C PRO A 166 -19.73 -6.80 -1.38
N LYS A 167 -19.43 -6.21 -0.20
CA LYS A 167 -19.68 -4.78 0.08
C LYS A 167 -18.86 -3.86 -0.81
N PHE A 168 -17.63 -4.27 -1.09
CA PHE A 168 -16.71 -3.62 -2.03
C PHE A 168 -15.63 -4.61 -2.45
N MET A 169 -14.89 -4.23 -3.50
CA MET A 169 -13.68 -4.90 -3.93
C MET A 169 -12.47 -4.00 -3.64
N TYR A 170 -11.37 -4.59 -3.15
CA TYR A 170 -10.10 -3.91 -2.88
C TYR A 170 -9.01 -4.43 -3.79
N VAL A 171 -8.34 -3.52 -4.50
CA VAL A 171 -7.28 -3.83 -5.46
C VAL A 171 -6.10 -2.87 -5.35
N LEU A 172 -4.90 -3.39 -5.64
CA LEU A 172 -3.68 -2.60 -5.82
C LEU A 172 -3.18 -2.76 -7.26
N PRO A 173 -3.64 -1.95 -8.21
CA PRO A 173 -3.37 -2.19 -9.62
C PRO A 173 -1.95 -1.84 -10.07
N ASN A 174 -1.18 -1.08 -9.27
CA ASN A 174 0.19 -0.67 -9.58
C ASN A 174 1.19 -1.27 -8.58
N PHE A 175 2.14 -2.10 -9.11
CA PHE A 175 3.24 -2.66 -8.30
C PHE A 175 2.76 -3.24 -6.98
N GLN A 176 1.76 -4.10 -7.08
CA GLN A 176 0.96 -4.67 -5.99
C GLN A 176 1.82 -5.12 -4.80
N ASN A 177 1.37 -4.85 -3.59
CA ASN A 177 1.94 -5.41 -2.38
C ASN A 177 1.13 -6.65 -1.96
N PRO A 178 1.70 -7.87 -2.07
CA PRO A 178 3.14 -8.16 -1.99
C PRO A 178 3.86 -8.47 -3.31
N THR A 179 3.16 -8.65 -4.43
CA THR A 179 3.70 -9.34 -5.61
C THR A 179 4.59 -8.48 -6.51
N GLY A 180 4.48 -7.16 -6.43
CA GLY A 180 5.14 -6.23 -7.36
C GLY A 180 4.51 -6.18 -8.76
N VAL A 181 3.47 -6.95 -9.01
CA VAL A 181 2.79 -7.04 -10.31
C VAL A 181 1.98 -5.77 -10.59
N THR A 182 1.87 -5.41 -11.87
CA THR A 182 1.03 -4.30 -12.33
C THR A 182 -0.10 -4.84 -13.21
N LEU A 183 -1.34 -4.51 -12.85
CA LEU A 183 -2.53 -4.89 -13.60
C LEU A 183 -2.56 -4.20 -14.97
N PRO A 184 -2.58 -4.94 -16.11
CA PRO A 184 -2.64 -4.36 -17.45
C PRO A 184 -3.94 -3.59 -17.70
N LEU A 185 -3.91 -2.67 -18.68
CA LEU A 185 -5.07 -1.84 -19.03
C LEU A 185 -6.33 -2.66 -19.32
N GLU A 186 -6.23 -3.66 -20.15
CA GLU A 186 -7.35 -4.54 -20.51
C GLU A 186 -8.03 -5.18 -19.28
N ARG A 187 -7.22 -5.62 -18.30
CA ARG A 187 -7.76 -6.18 -17.06
C ARG A 187 -8.40 -5.11 -16.18
N ARG A 188 -7.88 -3.86 -16.16
CA ARG A 188 -8.51 -2.74 -15.44
C ARG A 188 -9.86 -2.37 -16.04
N GLU A 189 -9.94 -2.26 -17.37
CA GLU A 189 -11.18 -2.00 -18.08
C GLU A 189 -12.24 -3.06 -17.79
N ARG A 190 -11.84 -4.33 -17.87
CA ARG A 190 -12.75 -5.43 -17.59
C ARG A 190 -13.16 -5.52 -16.13
N LEU A 191 -12.27 -5.16 -15.20
CA LEU A 191 -12.55 -5.09 -13.76
C LEU A 191 -13.62 -4.03 -13.46
N VAL A 192 -13.49 -2.83 -14.03
CA VAL A 192 -14.48 -1.74 -13.90
C VAL A 192 -15.83 -2.16 -14.48
N GLU A 193 -15.87 -2.69 -15.69
CA GLU A 193 -17.12 -3.17 -16.32
C GLU A 193 -17.85 -4.23 -15.48
N LEU A 194 -17.10 -5.18 -14.90
CA LEU A 194 -17.70 -6.22 -14.07
C LEU A 194 -18.19 -5.66 -12.75
N ALA A 195 -17.39 -4.82 -12.08
CA ALA A 195 -17.76 -4.18 -10.83
C ALA A 195 -19.05 -3.35 -10.99
N ASP A 196 -19.14 -2.54 -12.04
CA ASP A 196 -20.33 -1.77 -12.39
C ASP A 196 -21.54 -2.67 -12.62
N ARG A 197 -21.41 -3.71 -13.47
CA ARG A 197 -22.49 -4.66 -13.76
C ARG A 197 -23.08 -5.31 -12.52
N TYR A 198 -22.24 -5.59 -11.50
CA TYR A 198 -22.68 -6.21 -10.24
C TYR A 198 -22.96 -5.20 -9.13
N GLY A 199 -22.83 -3.90 -9.40
CA GLY A 199 -23.04 -2.83 -8.42
C GLY A 199 -22.10 -2.90 -7.21
N VAL A 200 -20.86 -3.34 -7.40
CA VAL A 200 -19.86 -3.49 -6.36
C VAL A 200 -18.84 -2.35 -6.45
N PRO A 201 -18.78 -1.43 -5.46
CA PRO A 201 -17.77 -0.36 -5.47
C PRO A 201 -16.36 -0.91 -5.35
N ILE A 202 -15.39 -0.15 -5.87
CA ILE A 202 -13.97 -0.50 -5.85
C ILE A 202 -13.22 0.44 -4.90
N ILE A 203 -12.34 -0.12 -4.07
CA ILE A 203 -11.30 0.62 -3.36
C ILE A 203 -9.99 0.36 -4.10
N GLU A 204 -9.50 1.37 -4.82
CA GLU A 204 -8.20 1.37 -5.49
C GLU A 204 -7.14 1.94 -4.55
N ASP A 205 -6.22 1.11 -4.07
CA ASP A 205 -5.09 1.55 -3.23
C ASP A 205 -3.84 1.69 -4.10
N ASP A 206 -3.38 2.93 -4.29
CA ASP A 206 -2.27 3.25 -5.19
C ASP A 206 -1.14 4.03 -4.50
N PRO A 207 -0.42 3.41 -3.56
CA PRO A 207 0.73 4.03 -2.91
C PRO A 207 1.98 4.05 -3.81
N TYR A 208 1.99 3.32 -4.92
CA TYR A 208 3.19 3.07 -5.73
C TYR A 208 3.11 3.55 -7.18
N GLY A 209 1.97 3.99 -7.68
CA GLY A 209 1.75 4.31 -9.10
C GLY A 209 2.76 5.29 -9.70
N GLN A 210 3.26 6.22 -8.87
CA GLN A 210 4.31 7.17 -9.26
C GLN A 210 5.74 6.58 -9.21
N LEU A 211 5.92 5.41 -8.60
CA LEU A 211 7.21 4.72 -8.51
C LEU A 211 7.40 3.77 -9.69
N ARG A 212 7.24 4.28 -10.90
CA ARG A 212 7.40 3.54 -12.14
C ARG A 212 8.80 3.78 -12.72
N PHE A 213 9.54 2.70 -12.93
CA PHE A 213 10.91 2.75 -13.47
C PHE A 213 10.94 2.54 -14.97
N GLU A 214 9.99 1.75 -15.49
CA GLU A 214 9.92 1.34 -16.89
C GLU A 214 8.49 1.34 -17.41
N GLY A 215 8.35 1.44 -18.73
CA GLY A 215 7.07 1.47 -19.40
C GLY A 215 6.36 2.84 -19.29
N LYS A 216 5.12 2.86 -19.73
CA LYS A 216 4.26 4.06 -19.71
C LYS A 216 3.30 4.01 -18.52
N HIS A 217 2.82 5.16 -18.08
CA HIS A 217 1.71 5.27 -17.15
C HIS A 217 0.48 4.50 -17.70
N ILE A 218 -0.15 3.73 -16.84
CA ILE A 218 -1.41 3.03 -17.15
C ILE A 218 -2.52 3.78 -16.41
N PRO A 219 -3.62 4.14 -17.06
CA PRO A 219 -4.75 4.80 -16.43
C PRO A 219 -5.18 4.08 -15.15
N THR A 220 -5.53 4.84 -14.11
CA THR A 220 -6.05 4.29 -12.86
C THR A 220 -7.42 3.65 -13.08
N VAL A 221 -7.82 2.79 -12.16
CA VAL A 221 -9.18 2.21 -12.17
C VAL A 221 -10.21 3.33 -11.96
N GLU A 222 -9.89 4.32 -11.12
CA GLU A 222 -10.70 5.52 -10.92
C GLU A 222 -10.90 6.32 -12.22
N TYR A 223 -9.85 6.52 -13.01
CA TYR A 223 -9.98 7.18 -14.31
C TYR A 223 -10.91 6.43 -15.26
N LEU A 224 -10.78 5.11 -15.35
CA LEU A 224 -11.61 4.28 -16.23
C LEU A 224 -13.07 4.29 -15.78
N ASP A 225 -13.32 4.30 -14.50
CA ASP A 225 -14.66 4.43 -13.90
C ASP A 225 -15.25 5.83 -14.17
N ASP A 226 -14.44 6.90 -14.08
CA ASP A 226 -14.86 8.26 -14.46
C ASP A 226 -15.22 8.37 -15.95
N GLN A 227 -14.54 7.65 -16.83
CA GLN A 227 -14.93 7.59 -18.25
C GLN A 227 -16.29 6.91 -18.46
N LEU A 228 -16.65 5.98 -17.59
CA LEU A 228 -17.93 5.26 -17.66
C LEU A 228 -19.10 6.07 -17.08
N HIS A 229 -18.89 6.77 -15.95
CA HIS A 229 -19.92 7.44 -15.17
C HIS A 229 -19.82 8.97 -15.17
N GLY A 230 -18.69 9.52 -15.58
CA GLY A 230 -18.39 10.94 -15.49
C GLY A 230 -19.33 11.81 -16.32
N ASN A 231 -19.76 12.93 -15.76
CA ASN A 231 -20.57 13.95 -16.43
C ASN A 231 -19.72 15.13 -16.95
N GLY A 232 -18.40 15.03 -16.84
CA GLY A 232 -17.44 16.04 -17.28
C GLY A 232 -17.26 17.24 -16.34
N THR A 233 -17.90 17.30 -15.17
CA THR A 233 -17.83 18.45 -14.24
C THR A 233 -17.04 18.12 -12.96
N SER A 234 -17.29 16.97 -12.33
CA SER A 234 -16.53 16.47 -11.19
C SER A 234 -16.64 14.95 -11.13
N TYR A 235 -15.81 14.31 -10.33
CA TYR A 235 -15.84 12.85 -10.15
C TYR A 235 -17.12 12.38 -9.47
N HIS A 236 -17.84 11.42 -10.10
CA HIS A 236 -19.07 10.82 -9.63
C HIS A 236 -19.10 9.29 -9.76
N GLY A 237 -17.94 8.66 -9.90
CA GLY A 237 -17.84 7.22 -10.10
C GLY A 237 -18.01 6.37 -8.82
N ASN A 238 -17.82 5.06 -9.00
CA ASN A 238 -17.96 4.03 -7.97
C ASN A 238 -16.61 3.56 -7.40
N VAL A 239 -15.51 4.24 -7.73
CA VAL A 239 -14.18 3.96 -7.21
C VAL A 239 -13.81 4.94 -6.10
N ILE A 240 -13.28 4.41 -5.01
CA ILE A 240 -12.63 5.18 -3.94
C ILE A 240 -11.14 4.99 -4.12
N TYR A 241 -10.43 6.06 -4.50
CA TYR A 241 -8.99 6.02 -4.72
C TYR A 241 -8.23 6.45 -3.48
N LEU A 242 -7.21 5.68 -3.11
CA LEU A 242 -6.32 5.94 -1.98
C LEU A 242 -4.89 6.16 -2.48
N SER A 243 -4.21 7.17 -1.97
CA SER A 243 -2.78 7.33 -2.20
C SER A 243 -2.09 8.03 -1.01
N THR A 244 -0.75 8.13 -1.02
CA THR A 244 0.02 8.51 0.16
C THR A 244 1.31 9.22 -0.16
N PHE A 245 1.70 10.19 0.68
CA PHE A 245 3.02 10.79 0.68
C PHE A 245 4.12 9.86 1.26
N SER A 246 3.74 8.75 1.88
CA SER A 246 4.70 7.85 2.54
C SER A 246 5.75 7.25 1.60
N LYS A 247 5.47 7.17 0.30
CA LYS A 247 6.37 6.53 -0.68
C LYS A 247 7.03 7.53 -1.63
N ILE A 248 6.46 8.70 -1.76
CA ILE A 248 6.91 9.76 -2.68
C ILE A 248 7.52 10.98 -1.96
N LEU A 249 7.39 11.06 -0.63
CA LEU A 249 7.96 12.15 0.16
C LEU A 249 8.63 11.62 1.43
N ALA A 250 7.86 11.31 2.48
CA ALA A 250 8.39 10.73 3.71
C ALA A 250 7.29 10.00 4.51
N PRO A 251 7.51 8.76 4.98
CA PRO A 251 6.50 8.01 5.72
C PRO A 251 6.23 8.55 7.13
N GLY A 252 7.19 9.24 7.74
CA GLY A 252 7.10 9.77 9.11
C GLY A 252 6.10 10.89 9.29
N ILE A 253 5.76 11.64 8.23
CA ILE A 253 4.78 12.74 8.30
C ILE A 253 3.34 12.25 8.43
N ARG A 254 3.09 10.97 8.16
CA ARG A 254 1.78 10.32 8.27
C ARG A 254 0.67 11.02 7.47
N LEU A 255 0.93 11.32 6.20
CA LEU A 255 -0.05 11.93 5.29
C LEU A 255 -0.41 11.00 4.14
N ALA A 256 -1.70 10.87 3.91
CA ALA A 256 -2.31 10.19 2.78
C ALA A 256 -3.62 10.92 2.42
N TRP A 257 -4.23 10.53 1.32
CA TRP A 257 -5.50 11.10 0.89
C TRP A 257 -6.42 10.04 0.29
N VAL A 258 -7.70 10.35 0.39
CA VAL A 258 -8.78 9.63 -0.25
C VAL A 258 -9.38 10.53 -1.31
N VAL A 259 -9.65 9.98 -2.50
CA VAL A 259 -10.46 10.62 -3.53
C VAL A 259 -11.74 9.80 -3.70
N ALA A 260 -12.88 10.45 -3.62
CA ALA A 260 -14.19 9.82 -3.78
C ALA A 260 -15.26 10.86 -4.13
N THR A 261 -16.48 10.41 -4.36
CA THR A 261 -17.60 11.34 -4.49
C THR A 261 -17.81 12.15 -3.22
N PRO A 262 -18.32 13.41 -3.30
CA PRO A 262 -18.51 14.26 -2.13
C PRO A 262 -19.38 13.61 -1.03
N GLU A 263 -20.32 12.77 -1.40
CA GLU A 263 -21.14 12.02 -0.45
C GLU A 263 -20.31 11.06 0.40
N ILE A 264 -19.42 10.29 -0.22
CA ILE A 264 -18.51 9.36 0.48
C ILE A 264 -17.52 10.15 1.34
N ILE A 265 -16.95 11.23 0.82
CA ILE A 265 -16.05 12.11 1.58
C ILE A 265 -16.76 12.62 2.85
N GLN A 266 -18.01 13.07 2.76
CA GLN A 266 -18.73 13.55 3.93
C GLN A 266 -18.96 12.46 4.99
N LYS A 267 -19.22 11.22 4.58
CA LYS A 267 -19.32 10.08 5.50
C LYS A 267 -17.99 9.77 6.19
N LEU A 268 -16.90 9.79 5.42
CA LEU A 268 -15.55 9.59 5.95
C LEU A 268 -15.15 10.71 6.92
N VAL A 269 -15.45 11.98 6.59
CA VAL A 269 -15.23 13.13 7.48
C VAL A 269 -15.98 12.95 8.80
N THR A 270 -17.25 12.57 8.75
CA THR A 270 -18.03 12.30 9.97
C THR A 270 -17.43 11.17 10.81
N ALA A 271 -17.00 10.08 10.16
CA ALA A 271 -16.35 8.97 10.84
C ALA A 271 -14.98 9.35 11.44
N LYS A 272 -14.22 10.22 10.75
CA LYS A 272 -12.92 10.73 11.19
C LYS A 272 -13.03 11.71 12.36
N GLN A 273 -14.08 12.53 12.42
CA GLN A 273 -14.34 13.41 13.56
C GLN A 273 -14.41 12.62 14.88
N GLY A 274 -15.03 11.45 14.86
CA GLY A 274 -15.11 10.57 16.03
C GLY A 274 -13.85 9.72 16.28
N ALA A 275 -12.84 9.77 15.38
CA ALA A 275 -11.60 9.00 15.51
C ALA A 275 -10.44 9.83 16.03
N ASP A 276 -10.13 10.96 15.37
CA ASP A 276 -8.96 11.79 15.67
C ASP A 276 -9.20 13.29 15.42
N LEU A 277 -10.41 13.68 15.12
CA LEU A 277 -10.85 15.03 14.79
C LEU A 277 -10.33 15.52 13.43
N HIS A 278 -9.02 15.60 13.25
CA HIS A 278 -8.35 15.94 11.98
C HIS A 278 -6.90 15.45 11.95
N THR A 279 -6.33 15.39 10.78
CA THR A 279 -4.90 15.14 10.58
C THR A 279 -4.10 16.39 10.97
N SER A 280 -2.88 16.23 11.52
CA SER A 280 -2.02 17.33 11.97
C SER A 280 -1.96 18.47 10.95
N THR A 281 -2.45 19.66 11.33
CA THR A 281 -2.42 20.89 10.50
C THR A 281 -0.99 21.24 10.15
N PHE A 282 -0.09 21.22 11.12
CA PHE A 282 1.34 21.49 10.92
C PHE A 282 1.94 20.59 9.83
N ASN A 283 1.75 19.27 9.93
CA ASN A 283 2.30 18.33 8.95
C ASN A 283 1.73 18.55 7.54
N GLN A 284 0.46 18.93 7.44
CA GLN A 284 -0.18 19.21 6.15
C GLN A 284 0.40 20.48 5.50
N ILE A 285 0.57 21.55 6.27
CA ILE A 285 1.15 22.81 5.77
C ILE A 285 2.61 22.60 5.38
N VAL A 286 3.40 21.92 6.21
CA VAL A 286 4.81 21.60 5.90
C VAL A 286 4.91 20.74 4.62
N ALA A 287 4.09 19.70 4.49
CA ALA A 287 4.09 18.86 3.28
C ALA A 287 3.69 19.64 2.03
N TYR A 288 2.72 20.54 2.13
CA TYR A 288 2.35 21.45 1.05
C TYR A 288 3.53 22.36 0.66
N GLU A 289 4.20 22.98 1.66
CA GLU A 289 5.34 23.87 1.42
C GLU A 289 6.54 23.14 0.77
N VAL A 290 6.82 21.92 1.18
CA VAL A 290 7.87 21.09 0.55
C VAL A 290 7.47 20.69 -0.87
N SER A 291 6.22 20.27 -1.08
CA SER A 291 5.78 19.66 -2.34
C SER A 291 5.50 20.65 -3.46
N ARG A 292 5.20 21.92 -3.10
CA ARG A 292 4.87 22.96 -4.10
C ARG A 292 6.05 23.30 -5.00
N LYS A 293 5.80 24.05 -6.08
CA LYS A 293 6.80 24.56 -7.04
C LYS A 293 7.59 23.48 -7.79
N GLY A 294 6.98 22.29 -7.98
CA GLY A 294 7.58 21.22 -8.79
C GLY A 294 8.60 20.34 -8.05
N PHE A 295 8.88 20.62 -6.78
CA PHE A 295 9.84 19.82 -6.00
C PHE A 295 9.44 18.33 -5.94
N LEU A 296 8.13 18.04 -5.72
CA LEU A 296 7.66 16.67 -5.59
C LEU A 296 7.97 15.84 -6.84
N ASP A 297 7.76 16.40 -8.03
CA ASP A 297 8.00 15.71 -9.30
C ASP A 297 9.49 15.39 -9.50
N GLU A 298 10.38 16.32 -9.17
CA GLU A 298 11.83 16.09 -9.25
C GLU A 298 12.30 15.08 -8.19
N HIS A 299 11.72 15.14 -7.01
CA HIS A 299 12.03 14.17 -5.94
C HIS A 299 11.61 12.75 -6.33
N ILE A 300 10.43 12.58 -6.93
CA ILE A 300 9.96 11.28 -7.44
C ILE A 300 10.91 10.73 -8.51
N LYS A 301 11.43 11.56 -9.42
CA LYS A 301 12.43 11.13 -10.41
C LYS A 301 13.71 10.60 -9.72
N ARG A 302 14.17 11.27 -8.67
CA ARG A 302 15.32 10.83 -7.88
C ARG A 302 15.05 9.50 -7.19
N ILE A 303 13.88 9.35 -6.54
CA ILE A 303 13.44 8.09 -5.92
C ILE A 303 13.44 6.96 -6.96
N ASN A 304 12.83 7.19 -8.11
CA ASN A 304 12.72 6.20 -9.18
C ASN A 304 14.10 5.74 -9.70
N SER A 305 15.05 6.65 -9.82
CA SER A 305 16.44 6.30 -10.23
C SER A 305 17.11 5.38 -9.21
N VAL A 306 17.02 5.71 -7.92
CA VAL A 306 17.64 4.90 -6.84
C VAL A 306 16.99 3.52 -6.74
N TYR A 307 15.65 3.46 -6.79
CA TYR A 307 14.94 2.18 -6.64
C TYR A 307 15.07 1.29 -7.87
N LYS A 308 15.16 1.88 -9.07
CA LYS A 308 15.47 1.15 -10.28
C LYS A 308 16.82 0.43 -10.18
N GLU A 309 17.88 1.15 -9.77
CA GLU A 309 19.20 0.56 -9.58
C GLU A 309 19.16 -0.62 -8.59
N ARG A 310 18.51 -0.45 -7.45
CA ARG A 310 18.39 -1.49 -6.41
C ARG A 310 17.59 -2.70 -6.87
N ARG A 311 16.47 -2.47 -7.57
CA ARG A 311 15.68 -3.53 -8.20
C ARG A 311 16.52 -4.33 -9.20
N ASP A 312 17.24 -3.64 -10.08
CA ASP A 312 18.05 -4.27 -11.12
C ASP A 312 19.16 -5.14 -10.50
N ILE A 313 19.84 -4.64 -9.47
CA ILE A 313 20.83 -5.40 -8.70
C ILE A 313 20.21 -6.64 -8.04
N MET A 314 19.03 -6.49 -7.42
CA MET A 314 18.36 -7.62 -6.79
C MET A 314 17.98 -8.69 -7.81
N LEU A 315 17.43 -8.31 -8.97
CA LEU A 315 17.07 -9.24 -10.05
C LEU A 315 18.32 -9.94 -10.62
N GLU A 316 19.41 -9.22 -10.82
CA GLU A 316 20.68 -9.79 -11.29
C GLU A 316 21.24 -10.83 -10.30
N GLU A 317 21.24 -10.53 -9.01
CA GLU A 317 21.72 -11.47 -7.98
C GLU A 317 20.80 -12.67 -7.79
N LEU A 318 19.48 -12.52 -7.96
CA LEU A 318 18.52 -13.64 -7.98
C LEU A 318 18.82 -14.58 -9.17
N GLU A 319 18.98 -14.04 -10.37
CA GLU A 319 19.28 -14.82 -11.58
C GLU A 319 20.59 -15.62 -11.45
N LYS A 320 21.62 -15.02 -10.83
CA LYS A 320 22.93 -15.65 -10.65
C LYS A 320 22.95 -16.75 -9.59
N ASN A 321 22.18 -16.61 -8.53
CA ASN A 321 22.41 -17.39 -7.31
C ASN A 321 21.28 -18.36 -6.95
N MET A 322 20.04 -18.12 -7.41
CA MET A 322 18.91 -18.98 -7.03
C MET A 322 19.01 -20.37 -7.64
N PRO A 323 18.62 -21.42 -6.90
CA PRO A 323 18.58 -22.77 -7.46
C PRO A 323 17.41 -22.95 -8.42
N GLU A 324 17.49 -24.01 -9.22
CA GLU A 324 16.42 -24.43 -10.13
C GLU A 324 15.09 -24.64 -9.38
N GLY A 325 13.99 -24.25 -10.01
CA GLY A 325 12.64 -24.36 -9.45
C GLY A 325 12.18 -23.15 -8.63
N VAL A 326 13.08 -22.20 -8.30
CA VAL A 326 12.72 -20.92 -7.68
C VAL A 326 12.32 -19.92 -8.77
N LYS A 327 11.18 -19.25 -8.58
CA LYS A 327 10.66 -18.23 -9.50
C LYS A 327 10.47 -16.91 -8.77
N TRP A 328 10.51 -15.81 -9.51
CA TRP A 328 10.24 -14.47 -8.96
C TRP A 328 9.61 -13.53 -9.97
N THR A 329 8.86 -12.55 -9.48
CA THR A 329 8.31 -11.48 -10.30
C THR A 329 9.40 -10.48 -10.72
N LYS A 330 9.19 -9.81 -11.85
CA LYS A 330 10.11 -8.78 -12.39
C LYS A 330 9.36 -7.43 -12.45
N PRO A 331 9.22 -6.72 -11.31
CA PRO A 331 8.41 -5.50 -11.24
C PRO A 331 8.99 -4.36 -12.05
N LEU A 332 8.13 -3.61 -12.73
CA LEU A 332 8.49 -2.42 -13.50
C LEU A 332 8.54 -1.14 -12.64
N GLY A 333 8.37 -1.28 -11.33
CA GLY A 333 8.32 -0.19 -10.36
C GLY A 333 8.06 -0.68 -8.93
N GLY A 334 7.61 0.21 -8.06
CA GLY A 334 7.26 -0.11 -6.68
C GLY A 334 8.43 -0.40 -5.76
N LEU A 335 8.23 -1.26 -4.78
CA LEU A 335 9.22 -1.54 -3.72
C LEU A 335 9.50 -3.04 -3.53
N PHE A 336 8.71 -3.93 -4.14
CA PHE A 336 8.69 -5.35 -3.81
C PHE A 336 8.82 -6.24 -5.03
N LEU A 337 9.36 -7.42 -4.79
CA LEU A 337 9.21 -8.56 -5.66
C LEU A 337 8.77 -9.79 -4.85
N TRP A 338 8.17 -10.75 -5.54
CA TRP A 338 7.61 -11.95 -4.99
C TRP A 338 8.39 -13.16 -5.45
N VAL A 339 8.80 -14.00 -4.51
CA VAL A 339 9.55 -15.22 -4.79
C VAL A 339 8.66 -16.42 -4.47
N SER A 340 8.59 -17.37 -5.40
CA SER A 340 7.93 -18.66 -5.25
C SER A 340 8.98 -19.77 -5.22
N LEU A 341 8.97 -20.55 -4.15
CA LEU A 341 9.81 -21.72 -3.94
C LEU A 341 9.08 -22.97 -4.46
N PRO A 342 9.79 -24.10 -4.65
CA PRO A 342 9.14 -25.40 -4.84
C PRO A 342 8.09 -25.69 -3.76
N GLU A 343 7.00 -26.38 -4.11
CA GLU A 343 5.85 -26.60 -3.22
C GLU A 343 6.19 -27.33 -1.90
N ILE A 344 7.27 -28.12 -1.90
CA ILE A 344 7.75 -28.80 -0.68
C ILE A 344 8.31 -27.84 0.37
N CYS A 345 8.65 -26.60 -0.01
CA CYS A 345 9.28 -25.65 0.89
C CYS A 345 8.25 -24.89 1.74
N ASN A 346 8.65 -24.59 2.99
CA ASN A 346 7.91 -23.71 3.87
C ASN A 346 8.71 -22.43 4.15
N SER A 347 8.23 -21.29 3.65
CA SER A 347 8.93 -20.01 3.76
C SER A 347 9.06 -19.52 5.22
N LYS A 348 8.17 -19.95 6.12
CA LYS A 348 8.21 -19.59 7.54
C LYS A 348 9.34 -20.33 8.26
N GLU A 349 9.53 -21.61 7.95
CA GLU A 349 10.66 -22.41 8.46
C GLU A 349 11.98 -21.93 7.84
N LEU A 350 11.95 -21.59 6.55
CA LEU A 350 13.10 -21.03 5.85
C LEU A 350 13.55 -19.70 6.47
N LEU A 351 12.61 -18.84 6.90
CA LEU A 351 12.95 -17.58 7.56
C LEU A 351 13.79 -17.78 8.82
N ILE A 352 13.51 -18.81 9.63
CA ILE A 352 14.29 -19.09 10.84
C ILE A 352 15.76 -19.34 10.48
N LYS A 353 16.00 -20.20 9.48
CA LYS A 353 17.36 -20.50 8.98
C LYS A 353 18.01 -19.27 8.32
N ALA A 354 17.24 -18.47 7.59
CA ALA A 354 17.73 -17.26 6.93
C ALA A 354 18.21 -16.21 7.96
N VAL A 355 17.50 -16.07 9.09
CA VAL A 355 17.90 -15.15 10.17
C VAL A 355 19.21 -15.61 10.83
N GLU A 356 19.45 -16.90 10.98
CA GLU A 356 20.74 -17.43 11.44
C GLU A 356 21.89 -17.02 10.49
N LYS A 357 21.61 -16.97 9.18
CA LYS A 357 22.54 -16.46 8.14
C LYS A 357 22.46 -14.95 7.95
N LYS A 358 21.80 -14.23 8.86
CA LYS A 358 21.73 -12.76 8.87
C LYS A 358 21.04 -12.14 7.65
N VAL A 359 19.96 -12.78 7.18
CA VAL A 359 19.05 -12.23 6.16
C VAL A 359 17.60 -12.48 6.54
N ALA A 360 16.71 -11.53 6.29
CA ALA A 360 15.29 -11.64 6.62
C ALA A 360 14.37 -11.18 5.47
N PHE A 361 13.23 -11.83 5.33
CA PHE A 361 12.17 -11.55 4.35
C PHE A 361 10.79 -11.71 5.02
N VAL A 362 9.69 -11.47 4.29
CA VAL A 362 8.33 -11.75 4.81
C VAL A 362 7.79 -13.03 4.19
N PRO A 363 7.46 -14.07 5.00
CA PRO A 363 6.77 -15.26 4.51
C PRO A 363 5.42 -14.92 3.88
N GLY A 364 5.10 -15.59 2.78
CA GLY A 364 3.93 -15.28 1.96
C GLY A 364 2.60 -15.61 2.61
N GLU A 365 2.54 -16.60 3.48
CA GLU A 365 1.30 -17.02 4.18
C GLU A 365 0.49 -15.85 4.75
N SER A 366 1.19 -14.81 5.27
CA SER A 366 0.57 -13.63 5.90
C SER A 366 -0.30 -12.79 4.94
N PHE A 367 -0.11 -12.92 3.63
CA PHE A 367 -0.83 -12.15 2.61
C PHE A 367 -2.05 -12.91 2.03
N TYR A 368 -2.32 -14.12 2.53
CA TYR A 368 -3.44 -14.94 2.11
C TYR A 368 -4.50 -15.01 3.22
N PRO A 369 -5.60 -14.29 3.12
CA PRO A 369 -6.61 -14.20 4.20
C PRO A 369 -7.28 -15.55 4.49
N ASN A 370 -7.40 -16.42 3.48
CA ASN A 370 -8.03 -17.74 3.58
C ASN A 370 -7.01 -18.88 3.60
N GLY A 371 -5.73 -18.58 3.89
CA GLY A 371 -4.63 -19.56 3.88
C GLY A 371 -4.03 -19.78 2.49
N GLY A 372 -2.85 -20.38 2.45
CA GLY A 372 -2.06 -20.61 1.23
C GLY A 372 -0.71 -19.89 1.27
N GLY A 373 0.02 -19.94 0.15
CA GLY A 373 1.28 -19.21 -0.03
C GLY A 373 2.44 -19.66 0.88
N LEU A 374 2.39 -20.89 1.41
CA LEU A 374 3.41 -21.44 2.31
C LEU A 374 4.82 -21.44 1.70
N ASN A 375 4.90 -21.64 0.39
CA ASN A 375 6.14 -21.67 -0.38
C ASN A 375 6.49 -20.34 -1.05
N THR A 376 5.95 -19.23 -0.56
CA THR A 376 6.18 -17.91 -1.17
C THR A 376 6.76 -16.92 -0.16
N MET A 377 7.41 -15.87 -0.66
CA MET A 377 7.94 -14.79 0.18
C MET A 377 7.98 -13.46 -0.56
N ARG A 378 7.88 -12.37 0.19
CA ARG A 378 8.07 -11.00 -0.31
C ARG A 378 9.47 -10.51 0.02
N LEU A 379 10.15 -9.92 -0.97
CA LEU A 379 11.41 -9.19 -0.80
C LEU A 379 11.19 -7.71 -1.11
N ASN A 380 11.77 -6.85 -0.28
CA ASN A 380 11.84 -5.40 -0.49
C ASN A 380 13.23 -5.04 -1.03
N PHE A 381 13.28 -4.29 -2.12
CA PHE A 381 14.53 -3.80 -2.70
C PHE A 381 14.82 -2.32 -2.42
N SER A 382 13.85 -1.57 -1.88
CA SER A 382 13.98 -0.11 -1.75
C SER A 382 14.88 0.35 -0.61
N ASN A 383 15.01 -0.41 0.47
CA ASN A 383 15.68 0.04 1.70
C ASN A 383 17.17 -0.34 1.77
N ALA A 384 17.54 -1.56 1.38
CA ALA A 384 18.90 -2.04 1.49
C ALA A 384 19.84 -1.38 0.44
N GLN A 385 21.07 -1.05 0.85
CA GLN A 385 22.10 -0.53 -0.05
C GLN A 385 22.54 -1.59 -1.07
N PRO A 386 23.06 -1.21 -2.26
CA PRO A 386 23.46 -2.12 -3.33
C PRO A 386 24.32 -3.31 -2.88
N ASP A 387 25.38 -3.05 -2.12
CA ASP A 387 26.25 -4.12 -1.62
C ASP A 387 25.57 -5.05 -0.64
N MET A 388 24.67 -4.52 0.19
CA MET A 388 23.86 -5.33 1.11
C MET A 388 22.84 -6.18 0.37
N ILE A 389 22.29 -5.70 -0.75
CA ILE A 389 21.41 -6.51 -1.62
C ILE A 389 22.19 -7.70 -2.15
N ARG A 390 23.42 -7.49 -2.70
CA ARG A 390 24.26 -8.57 -3.22
C ARG A 390 24.57 -9.63 -2.16
N ILE A 391 25.00 -9.20 -0.97
CA ILE A 391 25.33 -10.10 0.15
C ILE A 391 24.06 -10.84 0.62
N GLY A 392 22.96 -10.13 0.81
CA GLY A 392 21.72 -10.69 1.33
C GLY A 392 21.10 -11.73 0.40
N ILE A 393 21.08 -11.48 -0.92
CA ILE A 393 20.55 -12.44 -1.89
C ILE A 393 21.42 -13.70 -1.95
N ARG A 394 22.77 -13.60 -1.86
CA ARG A 394 23.64 -14.78 -1.80
C ARG A 394 23.36 -15.63 -0.55
N ARG A 395 23.25 -14.99 0.64
CA ARG A 395 22.90 -15.69 1.88
C ARG A 395 21.53 -16.37 1.79
N LEU A 396 20.55 -15.69 1.20
CA LEU A 396 19.21 -16.25 0.99
C LEU A 396 19.26 -17.47 0.05
N ALA A 397 19.99 -17.37 -1.06
CA ALA A 397 20.16 -18.46 -2.02
C ALA A 397 20.85 -19.71 -1.40
N GLU A 398 21.89 -19.50 -0.60
CA GLU A 398 22.54 -20.57 0.17
C GLU A 398 21.56 -21.24 1.13
N THR A 399 20.75 -20.45 1.86
CA THR A 399 19.74 -20.97 2.78
C THR A 399 18.68 -21.80 2.05
N ILE A 400 18.25 -21.35 0.87
CA ILE A 400 17.28 -22.06 0.03
C ILE A 400 17.87 -23.37 -0.47
N LYS A 401 19.11 -23.38 -1.00
CA LYS A 401 19.81 -24.58 -1.48
C LYS A 401 19.90 -25.66 -0.41
N GLU A 402 20.28 -25.29 0.81
CA GLU A 402 20.39 -26.21 1.96
C GLU A 402 19.01 -26.72 2.45
N SER A 403 17.92 -26.10 2.05
CA SER A 403 16.57 -26.45 2.50
C SER A 403 15.78 -27.25 1.43
N ILE A 404 16.22 -27.23 0.17
CA ILE A 404 15.64 -28.02 -0.93
C ILE A 404 16.34 -29.38 -1.07
N CYS A 405 17.59 -29.48 -0.62
CA CYS A 405 18.35 -30.73 -0.54
C CYS A 405 17.98 -31.50 0.73
#